data_3206545cf70affca79f47b8b918cb510
#
_entry.id   3206545cf70affca79f47b8b918cb510
#
_cell.length_a   1.000
_cell.length_b   1.000
_cell.length_c   1.000
_cell.angle_alpha   90.00
_cell.angle_beta   90.00
_cell.angle_gamma   90.00
#
_symmetry.space_group_name_H-M   'P 1'
#
loop_
_entity.id
_entity.type
_entity.pdbx_description
1 polymer ?
#
loop_
_entity_poly.entity_id
_entity_poly.type
_entity_poly.pdbx_seq_one_letter_code
_entity_poly.pdbx_strand_id
1 'polypeptide(L)'
;VSQSALRKVQEFFSSWRPTLTIDELTGIPTFSLDLKPSEGRESLKRIFEYLKQSGKRCYIAIDEFQQILSYPEDGVEAMIRSYIQFLPNVYFVFSGSQQHMMQEMFLSANRPFFQSSLVLSLPCIGEQVYREFANRLLASQHRSIDESTFSYIYQQSDSVTWYVQSILHGIYEHASSEITKSLVDEVILELIEEQAMTYQNYCAWLTENQQMLLGAIAREHLVASPLSQQFISTHHLPATSSVKTALKALVDKQLVSKTPTGYLVSDRFFAKWLVRGGIIAN
;
A
#
# COMPACT_ATOMS: atom_id res chain seq x y z
N VAL A 1 -3.19 2.03 28.74
CA VAL A 1 -3.13 0.56 28.96
C VAL A 1 -2.68 0.34 30.40
N SER A 2 -3.44 -0.44 31.21
CA SER A 2 -3.08 -0.63 32.62
C SER A 2 -1.76 -1.43 32.72
N GLN A 3 -0.89 -1.06 33.66
CA GLN A 3 0.39 -1.78 33.91
C GLN A 3 0.19 -3.29 34.13
N SER A 4 -0.97 -3.71 34.66
CA SER A 4 -1.30 -5.12 34.84
C SER A 4 -1.56 -5.86 33.52
N ALA A 5 -2.06 -5.19 32.48
CA ALA A 5 -2.26 -5.79 31.17
C ALA A 5 -0.92 -5.94 30.43
N LEU A 6 -0.06 -4.93 30.48
CA LEU A 6 1.30 -5.00 29.94
C LEU A 6 2.13 -6.11 30.58
N ARG A 7 2.05 -6.28 31.91
CA ARG A 7 2.76 -7.33 32.64
C ARG A 7 2.30 -8.73 32.23
N LYS A 8 0.99 -8.94 32.05
CA LYS A 8 0.47 -10.25 31.57
C LYS A 8 0.87 -10.55 30.13
N VAL A 9 0.93 -9.52 29.27
CA VAL A 9 1.45 -9.65 27.92
C VAL A 9 2.94 -9.99 27.97
N GLN A 10 3.73 -9.33 28.80
CA GLN A 10 5.14 -9.63 29.00
C GLN A 10 5.40 -11.02 29.56
N GLU A 11 4.61 -11.48 30.54
CA GLU A 11 4.70 -12.83 31.11
C GLU A 11 4.36 -13.91 30.07
N PHE A 12 3.36 -13.65 29.20
CA PHE A 12 3.00 -14.56 28.10
C PHE A 12 4.09 -14.64 27.04
N PHE A 13 4.70 -13.50 26.69
CA PHE A 13 5.77 -13.42 25.69
C PHE A 13 7.17 -13.63 26.26
N SER A 14 7.34 -13.80 27.56
CA SER A 14 8.66 -13.93 28.21
C SER A 14 9.50 -15.10 27.68
N SER A 15 8.83 -16.16 27.19
CA SER A 15 9.50 -17.30 26.55
C SER A 15 9.90 -17.06 25.09
N TRP A 16 9.51 -15.93 24.48
CA TRP A 16 9.59 -15.68 23.05
C TRP A 16 10.57 -14.58 22.65
N ARG A 17 11.32 -14.00 23.59
CA ARG A 17 12.25 -12.86 23.36
C ARG A 17 11.58 -11.75 22.54
N PRO A 18 10.48 -11.15 23.00
CA PRO A 18 9.87 -10.04 22.29
C PRO A 18 10.81 -8.83 22.30
N THR A 19 11.02 -8.24 21.15
CA THR A 19 11.64 -6.91 21.05
C THR A 19 10.52 -5.88 21.13
N LEU A 20 10.54 -5.07 22.18
CA LEU A 20 9.63 -3.94 22.33
C LEU A 20 10.30 -2.72 21.74
N THR A 21 9.75 -2.16 20.68
CA THR A 21 10.09 -0.86 20.16
C THR A 21 8.96 0.12 20.46
N ILE A 22 9.31 1.31 20.93
CA ILE A 22 8.35 2.39 21.10
C ILE A 22 8.57 3.32 19.91
N ASP A 23 7.53 3.54 19.13
CA ASP A 23 7.56 4.53 18.06
C ASP A 23 7.76 5.92 18.69
N GLU A 24 8.86 6.58 18.37
CA GLU A 24 9.26 7.86 18.97
C GLU A 24 8.29 9.01 18.65
N LEU A 25 7.52 8.90 17.55
CA LEU A 25 6.59 9.92 17.10
C LEU A 25 5.19 9.75 17.68
N THR A 26 4.72 8.50 17.80
CA THR A 26 3.35 8.20 18.22
C THR A 26 3.26 7.69 19.67
N GLY A 27 4.37 7.30 20.27
CA GLY A 27 4.42 6.67 21.59
C GLY A 27 3.74 5.30 21.65
N ILE A 28 3.41 4.70 20.50
CA ILE A 28 2.73 3.41 20.42
C ILE A 28 3.77 2.28 20.56
N PRO A 29 3.60 1.37 21.52
CA PRO A 29 4.48 0.22 21.65
C PRO A 29 4.22 -0.78 20.52
N THR A 30 5.25 -1.09 19.75
CA THR A 30 5.25 -2.15 18.74
C THR A 30 6.01 -3.36 19.26
N PHE A 31 5.37 -4.51 19.22
CA PHE A 31 6.00 -5.78 19.56
C PHE A 31 6.42 -6.50 18.29
N SER A 32 7.70 -6.79 18.14
CA SER A 32 8.22 -7.69 17.11
C SER A 32 8.71 -8.98 17.75
N LEU A 33 8.42 -10.10 17.11
CA LEU A 33 8.83 -11.43 17.54
C LEU A 33 9.85 -11.96 16.53
N ASP A 34 11.10 -12.07 16.95
CA ASP A 34 12.12 -12.78 16.19
C ASP A 34 11.94 -14.29 16.41
N LEU A 35 11.13 -14.91 15.54
CA LEU A 35 10.91 -16.36 15.56
C LEU A 35 11.77 -17.01 14.46
N LYS A 36 12.45 -18.09 14.81
CA LYS A 36 13.01 -18.95 13.78
C LYS A 36 11.87 -19.54 12.95
N PRO A 37 11.99 -19.68 11.63
CA PRO A 37 10.92 -20.22 10.77
C PRO A 37 10.36 -21.56 11.26
N SER A 38 11.20 -22.43 11.83
CA SER A 38 10.79 -23.72 12.39
C SER A 38 9.91 -23.62 13.64
N GLU A 39 9.92 -22.49 14.35
CA GLU A 39 9.17 -22.29 15.60
C GLU A 39 7.84 -21.54 15.36
N GLY A 40 7.63 -20.98 14.17
CA GLY A 40 6.50 -20.13 13.84
C GLY A 40 5.15 -20.84 13.97
N ARG A 41 5.01 -22.06 13.45
CA ARG A 41 3.75 -22.84 13.53
C ARG A 41 3.38 -23.21 14.96
N GLU A 42 4.35 -23.65 15.76
CA GLU A 42 4.11 -24.01 17.16
C GLU A 42 3.76 -22.75 17.98
N SER A 43 4.38 -21.64 17.67
CA SER A 43 4.11 -20.36 18.31
C SER A 43 2.71 -19.86 18.02
N LEU A 44 2.27 -19.90 16.76
CA LEU A 44 0.90 -19.57 16.37
C LEU A 44 -0.12 -20.46 17.09
N LYS A 45 0.13 -21.78 17.13
CA LYS A 45 -0.74 -22.72 17.83
C LYS A 45 -0.92 -22.35 19.29
N ARG A 46 0.16 -22.01 20.00
CA ARG A 46 0.11 -21.59 21.43
C ARG A 46 -0.68 -20.29 21.61
N ILE A 47 -0.56 -19.32 20.70
CA ILE A 47 -1.36 -18.09 20.73
C ILE A 47 -2.84 -18.45 20.65
N PHE A 48 -3.24 -19.25 19.67
CA PHE A 48 -4.63 -19.61 19.47
C PHE A 48 -5.18 -20.45 20.62
N GLU A 49 -4.39 -21.36 21.21
CA GLU A 49 -4.74 -22.11 22.42
C GLU A 49 -4.96 -21.19 23.63
N TYR A 50 -4.07 -20.22 23.84
CA TYR A 50 -4.23 -19.21 24.89
C TYR A 50 -5.51 -18.38 24.70
N LEU A 51 -5.78 -17.90 23.50
CA LEU A 51 -7.00 -17.15 23.17
C LEU A 51 -8.24 -17.98 23.46
N LYS A 52 -8.24 -19.25 23.11
CA LYS A 52 -9.33 -20.20 23.38
C LYS A 52 -9.56 -20.40 24.87
N GLN A 53 -8.49 -20.59 25.63
CA GLN A 53 -8.55 -20.85 27.09
C GLN A 53 -8.90 -19.58 27.88
N SER A 54 -8.56 -18.39 27.37
CA SER A 54 -8.79 -17.14 28.07
C SER A 54 -10.27 -16.84 28.33
N GLY A 55 -11.17 -17.33 27.46
CA GLY A 55 -12.62 -17.06 27.48
C GLY A 55 -13.01 -15.60 27.34
N LYS A 56 -12.02 -14.70 27.19
CA LYS A 56 -12.24 -13.26 27.10
C LYS A 56 -12.60 -12.84 25.69
N ARG A 57 -13.37 -11.76 25.58
CA ARG A 57 -13.60 -11.10 24.28
C ARG A 57 -12.31 -10.40 23.84
N CYS A 58 -11.80 -10.80 22.68
CA CYS A 58 -10.60 -10.23 22.09
C CYS A 58 -10.90 -9.73 20.66
N TYR A 59 -10.26 -8.62 20.28
CA TYR A 59 -10.24 -8.11 18.91
C TYR A 59 -8.79 -8.15 18.43
N ILE A 60 -8.57 -8.82 17.31
CA ILE A 60 -7.24 -9.00 16.72
C ILE A 60 -7.28 -8.43 15.30
N ALA A 61 -6.47 -7.41 15.06
CA ALA A 61 -6.25 -6.87 13.73
C ALA A 61 -4.94 -7.43 13.16
N ILE A 62 -4.99 -7.91 11.92
CA ILE A 62 -3.83 -8.39 11.18
C ILE A 62 -3.76 -7.55 9.90
N ASP A 63 -2.74 -6.70 9.85
CA ASP A 63 -2.50 -5.83 8.71
C ASP A 63 -1.69 -6.54 7.62
N GLU A 64 -1.84 -6.08 6.37
CA GLU A 64 -1.21 -6.67 5.18
C GLU A 64 -1.38 -8.19 5.09
N PHE A 65 -2.60 -8.66 5.41
CA PHE A 65 -2.89 -10.10 5.55
C PHE A 65 -2.58 -10.91 4.28
N GLN A 66 -2.64 -10.30 3.09
CA GLN A 66 -2.26 -10.95 1.83
C GLN A 66 -0.80 -11.42 1.80
N GLN A 67 0.05 -10.90 2.68
CA GLN A 67 1.46 -11.33 2.75
C GLN A 67 1.61 -12.82 3.06
N ILE A 68 0.63 -13.44 3.70
CA ILE A 68 0.66 -14.89 3.96
C ILE A 68 0.70 -15.73 2.68
N LEU A 69 0.27 -15.18 1.54
CA LEU A 69 0.33 -15.85 0.24
C LEU A 69 1.76 -15.94 -0.32
N SER A 70 2.67 -15.12 0.20
CA SER A 70 4.08 -15.08 -0.21
C SER A 70 4.97 -15.94 0.69
N TYR A 71 4.41 -16.57 1.72
CA TYR A 71 5.18 -17.42 2.62
C TYR A 71 5.61 -18.71 1.90
N PRO A 72 6.84 -19.17 2.11
CA PRO A 72 7.35 -20.38 1.48
C PRO A 72 6.68 -21.66 1.97
N GLU A 73 6.00 -21.60 3.14
CA GLU A 73 5.31 -22.75 3.72
C GLU A 73 3.94 -22.96 3.08
N ASP A 74 3.69 -24.18 2.66
CA ASP A 74 2.39 -24.55 2.10
C ASP A 74 1.27 -24.55 3.16
N GLY A 75 0.09 -24.14 2.75
CA GLY A 75 -1.14 -24.27 3.52
C GLY A 75 -1.27 -23.33 4.73
N VAL A 76 -0.49 -22.24 4.81
CA VAL A 76 -0.56 -21.25 5.90
C VAL A 76 -1.96 -20.66 6.04
N GLU A 77 -2.60 -20.31 4.92
CA GLU A 77 -3.97 -19.79 4.89
C GLU A 77 -4.97 -20.77 5.51
N ALA A 78 -4.94 -22.04 5.11
CA ALA A 78 -5.80 -23.09 5.63
C ALA A 78 -5.52 -23.37 7.14
N MET A 79 -4.27 -23.34 7.53
CA MET A 79 -3.86 -23.50 8.93
C MET A 79 -4.45 -22.38 9.80
N ILE A 80 -4.28 -21.11 9.43
CA ILE A 80 -4.82 -19.98 10.18
C ILE A 80 -6.35 -20.07 10.25
N ARG A 81 -7.00 -20.39 9.13
CA ARG A 81 -8.46 -20.59 9.08
C ARG A 81 -8.94 -21.67 10.04
N SER A 82 -8.19 -22.78 10.14
CA SER A 82 -8.54 -23.88 11.05
C SER A 82 -8.48 -23.50 12.54
N TYR A 83 -7.61 -22.58 12.92
CA TYR A 83 -7.57 -22.06 14.28
C TYR A 83 -8.69 -21.06 14.57
N ILE A 84 -8.91 -20.12 13.66
CA ILE A 84 -9.84 -19.01 13.85
C ILE A 84 -11.28 -19.49 14.02
N GLN A 85 -11.70 -20.48 13.26
CA GLN A 85 -13.10 -20.97 13.26
C GLN A 85 -13.58 -21.53 14.62
N PHE A 86 -12.66 -21.86 15.54
CA PHE A 86 -13.00 -22.41 16.85
C PHE A 86 -12.85 -21.41 18.00
N LEU A 87 -12.81 -20.12 17.70
CA LEU A 87 -12.62 -19.03 18.67
C LEU A 87 -13.87 -18.15 18.79
N PRO A 88 -14.91 -18.55 19.53
CA PRO A 88 -16.21 -17.88 19.53
C PRO A 88 -16.16 -16.45 20.11
N ASN A 89 -15.18 -16.15 20.96
CA ASN A 89 -15.04 -14.83 21.62
C ASN A 89 -13.90 -13.99 21.05
N VAL A 90 -13.33 -14.39 19.92
CA VAL A 90 -12.24 -13.65 19.26
C VAL A 90 -12.73 -13.17 17.89
N TYR A 91 -12.62 -11.88 17.68
CA TYR A 91 -13.02 -11.20 16.46
C TYR A 91 -11.78 -10.76 15.69
N PHE A 92 -11.72 -11.12 14.43
CA PHE A 92 -10.58 -10.81 13.56
C PHE A 92 -10.95 -9.70 12.58
N VAL A 93 -10.02 -8.75 12.40
CA VAL A 93 -10.04 -7.75 11.36
C VAL A 93 -8.82 -7.98 10.49
N PHE A 94 -9.02 -8.30 9.23
CA PHE A 94 -7.96 -8.45 8.24
C PHE A 94 -7.93 -7.22 7.36
N SER A 95 -6.81 -6.51 7.31
CA SER A 95 -6.59 -5.40 6.39
C SER A 95 -5.52 -5.77 5.37
N GLY A 96 -5.55 -5.12 4.22
CA GLY A 96 -4.56 -5.30 3.17
C GLY A 96 -4.71 -4.25 2.08
N SER A 97 -3.57 -3.78 1.59
CA SER A 97 -3.48 -2.76 0.54
C SER A 97 -3.69 -3.34 -0.87
N GLN A 98 -3.43 -4.64 -1.07
CA GLN A 98 -3.60 -5.30 -2.36
C GLN A 98 -5.02 -5.85 -2.51
N GLN A 99 -5.94 -4.97 -2.90
CA GLN A 99 -7.37 -5.26 -2.98
C GLN A 99 -7.69 -6.55 -3.77
N HIS A 100 -7.02 -6.78 -4.90
CA HIS A 100 -7.24 -7.96 -5.73
C HIS A 100 -6.90 -9.27 -4.96
N MET A 101 -5.78 -9.28 -4.24
CA MET A 101 -5.36 -10.46 -3.46
C MET A 101 -6.32 -10.70 -2.28
N MET A 102 -6.71 -9.64 -1.57
CA MET A 102 -7.70 -9.74 -0.49
C MET A 102 -9.04 -10.26 -1.00
N GLN A 103 -9.53 -9.75 -2.13
CA GLN A 103 -10.76 -10.25 -2.75
C GLN A 103 -10.62 -11.73 -3.17
N GLU A 104 -9.49 -12.14 -3.74
CA GLU A 104 -9.24 -13.52 -4.07
C GLU A 104 -9.32 -14.42 -2.83
N MET A 105 -8.67 -14.04 -1.72
CA MET A 105 -8.66 -14.82 -0.47
C MET A 105 -10.05 -15.02 0.14
N PHE A 106 -10.90 -13.98 0.13
CA PHE A 106 -12.17 -13.99 0.86
C PHE A 106 -13.40 -14.25 -0.02
N LEU A 107 -13.31 -14.05 -1.34
CA LEU A 107 -14.45 -14.17 -2.26
C LEU A 107 -14.34 -15.33 -3.26
N SER A 108 -13.16 -15.97 -3.39
CA SER A 108 -13.00 -17.10 -4.31
C SER A 108 -13.34 -18.43 -3.64
N ALA A 109 -14.20 -19.23 -4.29
CA ALA A 109 -14.76 -20.46 -3.73
C ALA A 109 -13.73 -21.56 -3.40
N ASN A 110 -12.55 -21.51 -4.02
CA ASN A 110 -11.46 -22.45 -3.80
C ASN A 110 -10.47 -22.03 -2.70
N ARG A 111 -10.76 -20.95 -1.97
CA ARG A 111 -9.89 -20.42 -0.91
C ARG A 111 -10.40 -20.75 0.48
N PRO A 112 -9.51 -21.00 1.46
CA PRO A 112 -9.87 -21.35 2.83
C PRO A 112 -10.76 -20.32 3.55
N PHE A 113 -10.60 -19.03 3.24
CA PHE A 113 -11.38 -17.94 3.84
C PHE A 113 -12.66 -17.59 3.07
N PHE A 114 -13.03 -18.39 2.04
CA PHE A 114 -14.24 -18.13 1.28
C PHE A 114 -15.46 -17.91 2.17
N GLN A 115 -16.16 -16.79 1.98
CA GLN A 115 -17.38 -16.41 2.74
C GLN A 115 -17.23 -16.45 4.27
N SER A 116 -16.01 -16.31 4.80
CA SER A 116 -15.77 -16.39 6.25
C SER A 116 -15.76 -15.03 6.96
N SER A 117 -15.83 -13.95 6.22
CA SER A 117 -15.73 -12.58 6.74
C SER A 117 -16.64 -11.62 5.98
N LEU A 118 -17.05 -10.56 6.66
CA LEU A 118 -17.68 -9.41 6.00
C LEU A 118 -16.58 -8.58 5.31
N VAL A 119 -16.74 -8.36 4.01
CA VAL A 119 -15.79 -7.54 3.25
C VAL A 119 -16.24 -6.08 3.30
N LEU A 120 -15.36 -5.22 3.78
CA LEU A 120 -15.52 -3.78 3.79
C LEU A 120 -14.48 -3.16 2.85
N SER A 121 -14.96 -2.53 1.77
CA SER A 121 -14.10 -1.75 0.89
C SER A 121 -14.03 -0.31 1.39
N LEU A 122 -12.81 0.21 1.55
CA LEU A 122 -12.59 1.62 1.90
C LEU A 122 -12.38 2.41 0.60
N PRO A 123 -13.33 3.24 0.19
CA PRO A 123 -13.16 4.13 -0.95
C PRO A 123 -12.19 5.27 -0.61
N CYS A 124 -11.74 6.01 -1.64
CA CYS A 124 -11.04 7.27 -1.43
C CYS A 124 -11.87 8.23 -0.58
N ILE A 125 -11.21 9.04 0.22
CA ILE A 125 -11.88 10.11 1.00
C ILE A 125 -12.53 11.07 0.01
N GLY A 126 -13.82 11.39 0.21
CA GLY A 126 -14.53 12.30 -0.70
C GLY A 126 -13.87 13.69 -0.73
N GLU A 127 -13.76 14.25 -1.92
CA GLU A 127 -13.02 15.49 -2.19
C GLU A 127 -13.44 16.66 -1.29
N GLN A 128 -14.76 16.89 -1.15
CA GLN A 128 -15.27 17.97 -0.32
C GLN A 128 -14.88 17.79 1.16
N VAL A 129 -15.08 16.60 1.70
CA VAL A 129 -14.74 16.29 3.11
C VAL A 129 -13.26 16.47 3.36
N TYR A 130 -12.44 16.08 2.39
CA TYR A 130 -10.99 16.21 2.49
C TYR A 130 -10.53 17.67 2.40
N ARG A 131 -11.12 18.47 1.52
CA ARG A 131 -10.85 19.91 1.43
C ARG A 131 -11.22 20.64 2.73
N GLU A 132 -12.38 20.32 3.31
CA GLU A 132 -12.80 20.89 4.60
C GLU A 132 -11.81 20.54 5.73
N PHE A 133 -11.29 19.31 5.73
CA PHE A 133 -10.25 18.89 6.67
C PHE A 133 -8.94 19.66 6.45
N ALA A 134 -8.46 19.77 5.21
CA ALA A 134 -7.25 20.51 4.85
C ALA A 134 -7.36 21.98 5.27
N ASN A 135 -8.50 22.62 4.98
CA ASN A 135 -8.73 24.02 5.32
C ASN A 135 -8.76 24.26 6.84
N ARG A 136 -9.25 23.30 7.65
CA ARG A 136 -9.16 23.43 9.12
C ARG A 136 -7.71 23.46 9.61
N LEU A 137 -6.81 22.68 9.01
CA LEU A 137 -5.38 22.68 9.36
C LEU A 137 -4.69 23.97 8.91
N LEU A 138 -4.97 24.43 7.69
CA LEU A 138 -4.41 25.65 7.10
C LEU A 138 -4.89 26.92 7.78
N ALA A 139 -6.04 26.88 8.43
CA ALA A 139 -6.59 28.04 9.16
C ALA A 139 -5.64 28.55 10.26
N SER A 140 -4.80 27.69 10.85
CA SER A 140 -3.77 28.10 11.81
C SER A 140 -2.71 29.03 11.21
N GLN A 141 -2.54 29.00 9.88
CA GLN A 141 -1.65 29.87 9.11
C GLN A 141 -2.40 30.99 8.39
N HIS A 142 -3.70 31.19 8.68
CA HIS A 142 -4.57 32.14 7.96
C HIS A 142 -4.65 31.88 6.46
N ARG A 143 -4.56 30.61 6.03
CA ARG A 143 -4.58 30.17 4.64
C ARG A 143 -5.78 29.26 4.36
N SER A 144 -6.18 29.16 3.13
CA SER A 144 -7.23 28.25 2.65
C SER A 144 -7.00 27.85 1.22
N ILE A 145 -7.54 26.69 0.85
CA ILE A 145 -7.53 26.19 -0.53
C ILE A 145 -8.96 26.30 -1.08
N ASP A 146 -9.10 26.96 -2.22
CA ASP A 146 -10.37 27.02 -2.94
C ASP A 146 -10.71 25.66 -3.57
N GLU A 147 -11.96 25.53 -4.02
CA GLU A 147 -12.46 24.28 -4.59
C GLU A 147 -11.69 23.85 -5.83
N SER A 148 -11.40 24.79 -6.72
CA SER A 148 -10.75 24.48 -8.01
C SER A 148 -9.29 24.04 -7.83
N THR A 149 -8.59 24.61 -6.87
CA THR A 149 -7.21 24.24 -6.52
C THR A 149 -7.17 22.91 -5.78
N PHE A 150 -8.13 22.65 -4.89
CA PHE A 150 -8.21 21.34 -4.23
C PHE A 150 -8.58 20.23 -5.21
N SER A 151 -9.53 20.46 -6.12
CA SER A 151 -9.85 19.51 -7.19
C SER A 151 -8.63 19.20 -8.06
N TYR A 152 -7.79 20.19 -8.31
CA TYR A 152 -6.53 19.98 -9.02
C TYR A 152 -5.57 19.06 -8.23
N ILE A 153 -5.36 19.32 -6.93
CA ILE A 153 -4.57 18.42 -6.06
C ILE A 153 -5.12 17.00 -6.12
N TYR A 154 -6.45 16.86 -6.00
CA TYR A 154 -7.13 15.58 -5.96
C TYR A 154 -6.97 14.78 -7.26
N GLN A 155 -7.00 15.47 -8.41
CA GLN A 155 -6.72 14.88 -9.72
C GLN A 155 -5.24 14.49 -9.87
N GLN A 156 -4.30 15.38 -9.48
CA GLN A 156 -2.86 15.12 -9.60
C GLN A 156 -2.39 13.94 -8.76
N SER A 157 -3.14 13.59 -7.73
CA SER A 157 -2.88 12.50 -6.77
C SER A 157 -3.69 11.22 -7.04
N ASP A 158 -4.51 11.15 -8.11
CA ASP A 158 -5.48 10.08 -8.36
C ASP A 158 -6.37 9.78 -7.14
N SER A 159 -6.68 10.79 -6.34
CA SER A 159 -7.46 10.66 -5.10
C SER A 159 -6.81 9.79 -4.02
N VAL A 160 -5.56 9.36 -4.20
CA VAL A 160 -4.84 8.52 -3.25
C VAL A 160 -4.37 9.37 -2.08
N THR A 161 -4.81 9.01 -0.88
CA THR A 161 -4.61 9.77 0.35
C THR A 161 -3.15 10.15 0.61
N TRP A 162 -2.21 9.23 0.39
CA TRP A 162 -0.79 9.48 0.61
C TRP A 162 -0.27 10.65 -0.24
N TYR A 163 -0.59 10.68 -1.55
CA TYR A 163 -0.15 11.76 -2.44
C TYR A 163 -0.84 13.08 -2.10
N VAL A 164 -2.15 13.04 -1.78
CA VAL A 164 -2.87 14.25 -1.33
C VAL A 164 -2.20 14.83 -0.08
N GLN A 165 -1.87 13.98 0.90
CA GLN A 165 -1.20 14.44 2.14
C GLN A 165 0.20 14.98 1.86
N SER A 166 0.99 14.32 1.02
CA SER A 166 2.34 14.79 0.67
C SER A 166 2.30 16.17 0.00
N ILE A 167 1.37 16.38 -0.94
CA ILE A 167 1.19 17.70 -1.59
C ILE A 167 0.73 18.74 -0.56
N LEU A 168 -0.26 18.42 0.28
CA LEU A 168 -0.75 19.33 1.32
C LEU A 168 0.32 19.70 2.34
N HIS A 169 1.19 18.74 2.70
CA HIS A 169 2.32 18.98 3.59
C HIS A 169 3.34 19.94 2.97
N GLY A 170 3.75 19.71 1.72
CA GLY A 170 4.63 20.62 1.00
C GLY A 170 4.02 22.03 0.89
N ILE A 171 2.72 22.15 0.57
CA ILE A 171 2.01 23.42 0.57
C ILE A 171 2.03 24.07 1.97
N TYR A 172 1.87 23.29 3.03
CA TYR A 172 1.89 23.80 4.40
C TYR A 172 3.24 24.39 4.79
N GLU A 173 4.34 23.78 4.34
CA GLU A 173 5.71 24.24 4.59
C GLU A 173 6.12 25.45 3.74
N HIS A 174 5.45 25.65 2.60
CA HIS A 174 5.73 26.81 1.74
C HIS A 174 5.31 28.13 2.41
N ALA A 175 6.19 29.12 2.32
CA ALA A 175 5.96 30.45 2.88
C ALA A 175 4.94 31.31 2.11
N SER A 176 4.46 30.85 0.94
CA SER A 176 3.48 31.58 0.13
C SER A 176 2.18 31.79 0.88
N SER A 177 1.65 33.01 0.86
CA SER A 177 0.35 33.34 1.47
C SER A 177 -0.84 32.80 0.67
N GLU A 178 -0.69 32.62 -0.63
CA GLU A 178 -1.74 32.18 -1.55
C GLU A 178 -1.45 30.78 -2.08
N ILE A 179 -2.46 29.92 -2.05
CA ILE A 179 -2.37 28.54 -2.53
C ILE A 179 -3.00 28.49 -3.93
N THR A 180 -2.15 28.45 -4.94
CA THR A 180 -2.54 28.41 -6.35
C THR A 180 -2.19 27.07 -6.99
N LYS A 181 -2.74 26.78 -8.17
CA LYS A 181 -2.34 25.60 -8.97
C LYS A 181 -0.85 25.61 -9.32
N SER A 182 -0.26 26.79 -9.53
CA SER A 182 1.18 26.92 -9.78
C SER A 182 2.01 26.47 -8.58
N LEU A 183 1.60 26.84 -7.36
CA LEU A 183 2.23 26.37 -6.14
C LEU A 183 2.09 24.84 -5.98
N VAL A 184 0.93 24.28 -6.34
CA VAL A 184 0.74 22.83 -6.34
C VAL A 184 1.72 22.13 -7.27
N ASP A 185 1.90 22.67 -8.49
CA ASP A 185 2.85 22.10 -9.46
C ASP A 185 4.31 22.22 -8.98
N GLU A 186 4.67 23.33 -8.34
CA GLU A 186 5.99 23.54 -7.73
C GLU A 186 6.26 22.49 -6.64
N VAL A 187 5.33 22.32 -5.70
CA VAL A 187 5.43 21.31 -4.63
C VAL A 187 5.51 19.88 -5.20
N ILE A 188 4.71 19.55 -6.21
CA ILE A 188 4.79 18.22 -6.85
C ILE A 188 6.17 18.01 -7.47
N LEU A 189 6.76 19.06 -8.07
CA LEU A 189 8.11 19.01 -8.62
C LEU A 189 9.14 18.71 -7.55
N GLU A 190 9.10 19.45 -6.45
CA GLU A 190 10.02 19.27 -5.32
C GLU A 190 9.95 17.84 -4.78
N LEU A 191 8.73 17.32 -4.54
CA LEU A 191 8.51 15.94 -4.09
C LEU A 191 9.07 14.89 -5.06
N ILE A 192 8.97 15.14 -6.38
CA ILE A 192 9.54 14.27 -7.41
C ILE A 192 11.07 14.33 -7.41
N GLU A 193 11.65 15.53 -7.30
CA GLU A 193 13.10 15.73 -7.27
C GLU A 193 13.75 15.11 -6.02
N GLU A 194 13.11 15.20 -4.85
CA GLU A 194 13.55 14.52 -3.63
C GLU A 194 13.70 13.01 -3.81
N GLN A 195 12.85 12.40 -4.64
CA GLN A 195 12.86 10.96 -4.92
C GLN A 195 13.66 10.57 -6.17
N ALA A 196 14.24 11.54 -6.90
CA ALA A 196 14.87 11.29 -8.21
C ALA A 196 15.95 10.20 -8.16
N MET A 197 16.81 10.19 -7.13
CA MET A 197 17.84 9.17 -6.96
C MET A 197 17.25 7.77 -6.75
N THR A 198 16.18 7.66 -5.99
CA THR A 198 15.45 6.40 -5.78
C THR A 198 14.86 5.89 -7.10
N TYR A 199 14.27 6.78 -7.89
CA TYR A 199 13.71 6.45 -9.19
C TYR A 199 14.77 6.02 -10.21
N GLN A 200 15.93 6.69 -10.22
CA GLN A 200 17.08 6.27 -11.02
C GLN A 200 17.55 4.85 -10.65
N ASN A 201 17.63 4.55 -9.36
CA ASN A 201 17.99 3.20 -8.90
C ASN A 201 16.97 2.15 -9.34
N TYR A 202 15.67 2.44 -9.25
CA TYR A 202 14.64 1.52 -9.77
C TYR A 202 14.84 1.23 -11.25
N CYS A 203 15.09 2.26 -12.05
CA CYS A 203 15.34 2.09 -13.49
C CYS A 203 16.63 1.32 -13.77
N ALA A 204 17.70 1.52 -13.00
CA ALA A 204 18.97 0.80 -13.18
C ALA A 204 18.85 -0.72 -12.98
N TRP A 205 17.85 -1.18 -12.23
CA TRP A 205 17.58 -2.61 -12.02
C TRP A 205 16.66 -3.22 -13.09
N LEU A 206 16.25 -2.45 -14.09
CA LEU A 206 15.36 -2.88 -15.14
C LEU A 206 16.13 -3.16 -16.42
N THR A 207 15.69 -4.20 -17.16
CA THR A 207 16.16 -4.40 -18.52
C THR A 207 15.59 -3.33 -19.46
N GLU A 208 16.21 -3.14 -20.61
CA GLU A 208 15.76 -2.17 -21.61
C GLU A 208 14.26 -2.33 -21.96
N ASN A 209 13.82 -3.58 -22.24
CA ASN A 209 12.41 -3.87 -22.52
C ASN A 209 11.47 -3.50 -21.37
N GLN A 210 11.92 -3.66 -20.11
CA GLN A 210 11.15 -3.27 -18.94
C GLN A 210 11.07 -1.73 -18.81
N GLN A 211 12.17 -1.03 -19.06
CA GLN A 211 12.21 0.44 -19.06
C GLN A 211 11.32 1.03 -20.14
N MET A 212 11.40 0.50 -21.38
CA MET A 212 10.55 0.92 -22.50
C MET A 212 9.06 0.76 -22.16
N LEU A 213 8.68 -0.43 -21.66
CA LEU A 213 7.28 -0.70 -21.29
C LEU A 213 6.80 0.17 -20.13
N LEU A 214 7.63 0.35 -19.11
CA LEU A 214 7.32 1.19 -17.94
C LEU A 214 7.10 2.65 -18.38
N GLY A 215 7.97 3.19 -19.22
CA GLY A 215 7.83 4.53 -19.79
C GLY A 215 6.58 4.67 -20.67
N ALA A 216 6.24 3.65 -21.46
CA ALA A 216 5.02 3.64 -22.27
C ALA A 216 3.75 3.66 -21.38
N ILE A 217 3.71 2.85 -20.33
CA ILE A 217 2.59 2.84 -19.36
C ILE A 217 2.49 4.18 -18.64
N ALA A 218 3.61 4.79 -18.25
CA ALA A 218 3.62 6.09 -17.58
C ALA A 218 3.03 7.21 -18.46
N ARG A 219 3.30 7.22 -19.78
CA ARG A 219 2.77 8.22 -20.72
C ARG A 219 1.26 8.12 -20.91
N GLU A 220 0.71 6.91 -20.94
CA GLU A 220 -0.73 6.67 -21.10
C GLU A 220 -1.50 6.75 -19.77
N HIS A 221 -0.80 6.86 -18.63
CA HIS A 221 -1.35 6.87 -17.29
C HIS A 221 -2.08 5.59 -16.90
N LEU A 222 -3.02 5.09 -17.72
CA LEU A 222 -3.76 3.84 -17.54
C LEU A 222 -3.87 3.09 -18.87
N VAL A 223 -3.35 1.87 -18.94
CA VAL A 223 -3.34 1.05 -20.15
C VAL A 223 -4.23 -0.17 -19.96
N ALA A 224 -5.36 -0.20 -20.64
CA ALA A 224 -6.29 -1.34 -20.55
C ALA A 224 -5.71 -2.63 -21.11
N SER A 225 -4.94 -2.55 -22.21
CA SER A 225 -4.43 -3.71 -22.95
C SER A 225 -2.98 -3.50 -23.40
N PRO A 226 -1.98 -3.68 -22.50
CA PRO A 226 -0.56 -3.47 -22.82
C PRO A 226 0.00 -4.42 -23.90
N LEU A 227 -0.71 -5.51 -24.19
CA LEU A 227 -0.32 -6.49 -25.20
C LEU A 227 -1.02 -6.27 -26.55
N SER A 228 -1.84 -5.23 -26.67
CA SER A 228 -2.50 -4.91 -27.94
C SER A 228 -1.49 -4.44 -29.00
N GLN A 229 -1.74 -4.83 -30.26
CA GLN A 229 -0.87 -4.41 -31.36
C GLN A 229 -0.81 -2.87 -31.51
N GLN A 230 -1.91 -2.20 -31.22
CA GLN A 230 -1.99 -0.73 -31.24
C GLN A 230 -1.03 -0.12 -30.22
N PHE A 231 -1.07 -0.53 -28.94
CA PHE A 231 -0.20 -0.01 -27.89
C PHE A 231 1.28 -0.29 -28.20
N ILE A 232 1.60 -1.53 -28.63
CA ILE A 232 2.96 -1.94 -28.98
C ILE A 232 3.51 -1.07 -30.13
N SER A 233 2.72 -0.86 -31.19
CA SER A 233 3.16 -0.05 -32.33
C SER A 233 3.26 1.43 -32.00
N THR A 234 2.32 1.98 -31.24
CA THR A 234 2.33 3.40 -30.84
C THR A 234 3.57 3.76 -30.02
N HIS A 235 4.00 2.86 -29.14
CA HIS A 235 5.16 3.08 -28.27
C HIS A 235 6.45 2.41 -28.76
N HIS A 236 6.48 1.90 -29.98
CA HIS A 236 7.65 1.23 -30.58
C HIS A 236 8.23 0.13 -29.67
N LEU A 237 7.34 -0.61 -28.99
CA LEU A 237 7.75 -1.69 -28.09
C LEU A 237 8.19 -2.93 -28.87
N PRO A 238 8.99 -3.82 -28.24
CA PRO A 238 9.42 -5.06 -28.88
C PRO A 238 8.25 -6.03 -29.10
N ALA A 239 8.54 -7.22 -29.63
CA ALA A 239 7.53 -8.25 -29.90
C ALA A 239 6.64 -8.52 -28.66
N THR A 240 5.37 -8.87 -28.89
CA THR A 240 4.34 -9.10 -27.85
C THR A 240 4.80 -10.07 -26.76
N SER A 241 5.59 -11.12 -27.11
CA SER A 241 6.16 -12.06 -26.14
C SER A 241 7.13 -11.38 -25.16
N SER A 242 7.98 -10.47 -25.65
CA SER A 242 8.91 -9.69 -24.83
C SER A 242 8.15 -8.73 -23.93
N VAL A 243 7.12 -8.04 -24.45
CA VAL A 243 6.24 -7.14 -23.67
C VAL A 243 5.52 -7.92 -22.57
N LYS A 244 5.01 -9.13 -22.87
CA LYS A 244 4.36 -9.98 -21.85
C LYS A 244 5.31 -10.36 -20.71
N THR A 245 6.55 -10.72 -21.04
CA THR A 245 7.58 -11.06 -20.05
C THR A 245 7.97 -9.85 -19.23
N ALA A 246 8.16 -8.68 -19.88
CA ALA A 246 8.47 -7.43 -19.19
C ALA A 246 7.32 -6.98 -18.26
N LEU A 247 6.07 -7.07 -18.72
CA LEU A 247 4.89 -6.73 -17.93
C LEU A 247 4.79 -7.58 -16.67
N LYS A 248 4.96 -8.90 -16.81
CA LYS A 248 4.96 -9.80 -15.64
C LYS A 248 6.03 -9.38 -14.63
N ALA A 249 7.27 -9.16 -15.09
CA ALA A 249 8.37 -8.77 -14.21
C ALA A 249 8.13 -7.41 -13.52
N LEU A 250 7.53 -6.43 -14.21
CA LEU A 250 7.19 -5.13 -13.63
C LEU A 250 6.08 -5.25 -12.58
N VAL A 251 5.10 -6.13 -12.79
CA VAL A 251 4.05 -6.43 -11.80
C VAL A 251 4.63 -7.17 -10.60
N ASP A 252 5.46 -8.19 -10.82
CA ASP A 252 6.12 -8.95 -9.75
C ASP A 252 7.04 -8.05 -8.89
N LYS A 253 7.67 -7.04 -9.50
CA LYS A 253 8.47 -6.00 -8.82
C LYS A 253 7.61 -4.89 -8.18
N GLN A 254 6.30 -4.92 -8.34
CA GLN A 254 5.34 -3.92 -7.86
C GLN A 254 5.56 -2.49 -8.44
N LEU A 255 6.28 -2.37 -9.55
CA LEU A 255 6.44 -1.10 -10.26
C LEU A 255 5.23 -0.76 -11.15
N VAL A 256 4.49 -1.77 -11.54
CA VAL A 256 3.22 -1.65 -12.27
C VAL A 256 2.14 -2.38 -11.49
N SER A 257 1.03 -1.70 -11.26
CA SER A 257 -0.17 -2.25 -10.63
C SER A 257 -1.20 -2.63 -11.66
N LYS A 258 -1.82 -3.81 -11.47
CA LYS A 258 -2.98 -4.25 -12.23
C LYS A 258 -4.25 -3.83 -11.50
N THR A 259 -5.14 -3.12 -12.18
CA THR A 259 -6.46 -2.72 -11.70
C THR A 259 -7.56 -3.41 -12.51
N PRO A 260 -8.83 -3.31 -12.11
CA PRO A 260 -9.95 -3.82 -12.92
C PRO A 260 -10.04 -3.19 -14.33
N THR A 261 -9.52 -1.96 -14.50
CA THR A 261 -9.58 -1.19 -15.73
C THR A 261 -8.31 -1.24 -16.57
N GLY A 262 -7.19 -1.75 -16.03
CA GLY A 262 -5.94 -1.81 -16.76
C GLY A 262 -4.70 -1.84 -15.88
N TYR A 263 -3.60 -1.37 -16.45
CA TYR A 263 -2.28 -1.32 -15.82
C TYR A 263 -1.82 0.12 -15.72
N LEU A 264 -1.18 0.47 -14.62
CA LEU A 264 -0.63 1.79 -14.37
C LEU A 264 0.67 1.67 -13.55
N VAL A 265 1.52 2.69 -13.60
CA VAL A 265 2.70 2.76 -12.73
C VAL A 265 2.23 2.89 -11.27
N SER A 266 2.74 2.05 -10.39
CA SER A 266 2.27 1.95 -9.00
C SER A 266 2.47 3.25 -8.23
N ASP A 267 3.62 3.90 -8.38
CA ASP A 267 3.91 5.20 -7.78
C ASP A 267 3.61 6.34 -8.77
N ARG A 268 2.71 7.26 -8.37
CA ARG A 268 2.24 8.39 -9.19
C ARG A 268 3.32 9.43 -9.43
N PHE A 269 4.19 9.66 -8.46
CA PHE A 269 5.30 10.59 -8.61
C PHE A 269 6.39 9.99 -9.49
N PHE A 270 6.64 8.70 -9.36
CA PHE A 270 7.51 7.98 -10.29
C PHE A 270 7.00 8.03 -11.73
N ALA A 271 5.69 7.82 -11.95
CA ALA A 271 5.09 7.98 -13.28
C ALA A 271 5.33 9.37 -13.87
N LYS A 272 5.11 10.42 -13.08
CA LYS A 272 5.36 11.80 -13.49
C LYS A 272 6.85 12.06 -13.79
N TRP A 273 7.74 11.51 -12.98
CA TRP A 273 9.20 11.60 -13.20
C TRP A 273 9.60 10.94 -14.52
N LEU A 274 9.09 9.72 -14.81
CA LEU A 274 9.34 9.02 -16.08
C LEU A 274 8.89 9.82 -17.31
N VAL A 275 7.72 10.43 -17.25
CA VAL A 275 7.17 11.25 -18.36
C VAL A 275 7.99 12.52 -18.60
N ARG A 276 8.62 13.09 -17.57
CA ARG A 276 9.44 14.31 -17.67
C ARG A 276 10.85 14.09 -18.21
N GLY A 277 11.24 12.87 -18.54
CA GLY A 277 12.55 12.54 -19.07
C GLY A 277 13.48 11.81 -18.11
N GLY A 278 12.94 11.28 -17.00
CA GLY A 278 13.64 10.32 -16.17
C GLY A 278 13.90 9.03 -16.93
N ILE A 279 15.08 8.91 -17.55
CA ILE A 279 15.54 7.80 -18.36
C ILE A 279 14.59 7.42 -19.51
N ILE A 280 14.63 8.19 -20.57
CA ILE A 280 14.37 7.68 -21.91
C ILE A 280 15.73 7.17 -22.39
N ALA A 281 15.92 5.85 -22.45
CA ALA A 281 16.96 5.31 -23.32
C ALA A 281 16.68 5.85 -24.71
N ASN A 282 17.59 6.66 -25.24
CA ASN A 282 17.57 7.12 -26.62
C ASN A 282 17.66 5.95 -27.57
#